data_a132f3281d486e38e0a0524811c2902a
#
_entry.id   a132f3281d486e38e0a0524811c2902a
#
_cell.length_a   1.000
_cell.length_b   1.000
_cell.length_c   1.000
_cell.angle_alpha   90.00
_cell.angle_beta   90.00
_cell.angle_gamma   90.00
#
_symmetry.space_group_name_H-M   'P 1'
#
loop_
_entity.id
_entity.type
_entity.pdbx_description
1 polymer ?
#
loop_
_entity_poly.entity_id
_entity_poly.type
_entity_poly.pdbx_seq_one_letter_code
_entity_poly.pdbx_strand_id
1 'polypeptide(L)'
;MGEVIVITSGKGGVGKTTTTANIGVGLAKLNKKTVVIDTDLGLRNLDVVMGLENRIVYNLVDVIEGNCRMKQALIKDKRYENLYLLPSAQTKDKSAVSPEQVKKLTEELAEEFDYILIDCPAGIEQGFQNAIAGATRAIVVTTPEVSAIRDADRIIGLLEKNNIKKPDLIINRIRMEMVKRGDMMSVEDVTEILAIPLLGAIPDDENVVVAANQGEPVIGMDCLSGKAYLNICKRITGEEVPFLNLDAHTGFFGKLSKIFKSN
;
A
#
# COMPACT_ATOMS: atom_id res chain seq x y z
N MET A 1 12.98 6.14 -16.83
CA MET A 1 11.81 5.26 -16.88
C MET A 1 11.30 5.11 -15.47
N GLY A 2 10.02 5.31 -15.22
CA GLY A 2 9.44 5.25 -13.89
C GLY A 2 9.52 3.86 -13.27
N GLU A 3 9.50 3.77 -11.94
CA GLU A 3 9.52 2.51 -11.20
C GLU A 3 8.10 1.96 -11.02
N VAL A 4 7.86 0.70 -11.39
CA VAL A 4 6.56 0.03 -11.23
C VAL A 4 6.60 -0.85 -9.99
N ILE A 5 5.83 -0.47 -8.97
CA ILE A 5 5.80 -1.13 -7.67
C ILE A 5 4.42 -1.77 -7.45
N VAL A 6 4.35 -3.08 -7.31
CA VAL A 6 3.14 -3.76 -6.89
C VAL A 6 3.06 -3.85 -5.36
N ILE A 7 1.92 -3.46 -4.79
CA ILE A 7 1.63 -3.63 -3.36
C ILE A 7 0.69 -4.83 -3.22
N THR A 8 1.17 -5.90 -2.58
CA THR A 8 0.47 -7.18 -2.50
C THR A 8 0.43 -7.76 -1.09
N SER A 9 -0.39 -8.77 -0.87
CA SER A 9 -0.46 -9.54 0.37
C SER A 9 -1.11 -10.90 0.14
N GLY A 10 -0.79 -11.88 0.97
CA GLY A 10 -1.44 -13.19 0.92
C GLY A 10 -2.87 -13.20 1.50
N LYS A 11 -3.21 -12.25 2.38
CA LYS A 11 -4.48 -12.22 3.11
C LYS A 11 -5.25 -10.94 2.82
N GLY A 12 -6.57 -11.02 2.72
CA GLY A 12 -7.45 -9.86 2.66
C GLY A 12 -7.48 -9.08 3.98
N GLY A 13 -7.71 -7.77 3.91
CA GLY A 13 -7.90 -6.94 5.09
C GLY A 13 -6.62 -6.53 5.85
N VAL A 14 -5.41 -6.89 5.39
CA VAL A 14 -4.15 -6.48 6.04
C VAL A 14 -3.77 -5.01 5.78
N GLY A 15 -4.50 -4.30 4.91
CA GLY A 15 -4.33 -2.87 4.64
C GLY A 15 -3.55 -2.53 3.38
N LYS A 16 -3.54 -3.39 2.34
CA LYS A 16 -2.90 -3.10 1.04
C LYS A 16 -3.36 -1.78 0.43
N THR A 17 -4.65 -1.65 0.18
CA THR A 17 -5.27 -0.47 -0.45
C THR A 17 -4.98 0.81 0.33
N THR A 18 -5.09 0.76 1.66
CA THR A 18 -4.71 1.87 2.55
C THR A 18 -3.23 2.21 2.41
N THR A 19 -2.36 1.18 2.34
CA THR A 19 -0.92 1.37 2.15
C THR A 19 -0.62 1.97 0.80
N THR A 20 -1.26 1.49 -0.28
CA THR A 20 -1.11 2.02 -1.64
C THR A 20 -1.49 3.50 -1.70
N ALA A 21 -2.65 3.88 -1.13
CA ALA A 21 -3.10 5.26 -1.08
C ALA A 21 -2.12 6.17 -0.32
N ASN A 22 -1.64 5.73 0.85
CA ASN A 22 -0.70 6.50 1.66
C ASN A 22 0.67 6.64 1.01
N ILE A 23 1.21 5.59 0.39
CA ILE A 23 2.48 5.66 -0.36
C ILE A 23 2.31 6.59 -1.56
N GLY A 24 1.20 6.50 -2.30
CA GLY A 24 0.93 7.37 -3.43
C GLY A 24 0.93 8.86 -3.05
N VAL A 25 0.20 9.22 -1.98
CA VAL A 25 0.19 10.59 -1.45
C VAL A 25 1.58 10.99 -0.94
N GLY A 26 2.28 10.11 -0.25
CA GLY A 26 3.60 10.41 0.30
C GLY A 26 4.65 10.68 -0.77
N LEU A 27 4.69 9.89 -1.83
CA LEU A 27 5.58 10.12 -2.97
C LEU A 27 5.24 11.44 -3.68
N ALA A 28 3.96 11.74 -3.87
CA ALA A 28 3.53 13.03 -4.44
C ALA A 28 3.95 14.22 -3.58
N LYS A 29 3.87 14.11 -2.23
CA LYS A 29 4.40 15.12 -1.29
C LYS A 29 5.92 15.28 -1.36
N LEU A 30 6.64 14.24 -1.76
CA LEU A 30 8.08 14.30 -2.05
C LEU A 30 8.38 14.76 -3.49
N ASN A 31 7.41 15.41 -4.14
CA ASN A 31 7.49 15.93 -5.51
C ASN A 31 7.79 14.86 -6.57
N LYS A 32 7.37 13.61 -6.35
CA LYS A 32 7.44 12.54 -7.34
C LYS A 32 6.11 12.43 -8.07
N LYS A 33 6.14 12.45 -9.41
CA LYS A 33 4.94 12.26 -10.22
C LYS A 33 4.52 10.81 -10.12
N THR A 34 3.38 10.56 -9.46
CA THR A 34 2.94 9.23 -9.04
C THR A 34 1.55 8.92 -9.58
N VAL A 35 1.36 7.72 -10.11
CA VAL A 35 0.05 7.16 -10.40
C VAL A 35 -0.19 5.93 -9.55
N VAL A 36 -1.38 5.84 -8.96
CA VAL A 36 -1.88 4.65 -8.28
C VAL A 36 -2.91 3.97 -9.16
N ILE A 37 -2.82 2.65 -9.31
CA ILE A 37 -3.70 1.84 -10.16
C ILE A 37 -4.44 0.86 -9.26
N ASP A 38 -5.77 0.88 -9.30
CA ASP A 38 -6.60 -0.14 -8.68
C ASP A 38 -6.81 -1.30 -9.67
N THR A 39 -6.31 -2.49 -9.32
CA THR A 39 -6.50 -3.70 -10.13
C THR A 39 -7.48 -4.70 -9.51
N ASP A 40 -8.18 -4.32 -8.42
CA ASP A 40 -9.22 -5.15 -7.80
C ASP A 40 -10.56 -5.00 -8.53
N LEU A 41 -10.66 -5.66 -9.69
CA LEU A 41 -11.85 -5.65 -10.54
C LEU A 41 -13.06 -6.19 -9.76
N GLY A 42 -14.16 -5.42 -9.79
CA GLY A 42 -15.42 -5.75 -9.15
C GLY A 42 -15.58 -5.19 -7.73
N LEU A 43 -14.51 -4.91 -6.97
CA LEU A 43 -14.61 -4.39 -5.60
C LEU A 43 -14.26 -2.90 -5.47
N ARG A 44 -13.41 -2.36 -6.33
CA ARG A 44 -13.03 -0.95 -6.40
C ARG A 44 -13.07 -0.20 -5.04
N ASN A 45 -11.93 -0.16 -4.35
CA ASN A 45 -11.83 0.43 -3.01
C ASN A 45 -10.81 1.58 -2.92
N LEU A 46 -9.85 1.65 -3.84
CA LEU A 46 -8.76 2.63 -3.77
C LEU A 46 -9.28 4.07 -3.95
N ASP A 47 -10.24 4.27 -4.84
CA ASP A 47 -10.89 5.57 -5.08
C ASP A 47 -11.64 6.09 -3.85
N VAL A 48 -12.29 5.22 -3.09
CA VAL A 48 -13.00 5.57 -1.84
C VAL A 48 -11.99 6.00 -0.78
N VAL A 49 -10.92 5.24 -0.57
CA VAL A 49 -9.87 5.59 0.40
C VAL A 49 -9.19 6.91 0.05
N MET A 50 -9.16 7.26 -1.24
CA MET A 50 -8.58 8.51 -1.74
C MET A 50 -9.61 9.65 -1.88
N GLY A 51 -10.91 9.42 -1.65
CA GLY A 51 -11.98 10.42 -1.82
C GLY A 51 -12.15 10.91 -3.27
N LEU A 52 -11.92 10.03 -4.24
CA LEU A 52 -11.97 10.33 -5.68
C LEU A 52 -13.13 9.63 -6.41
N GLU A 53 -13.97 8.87 -5.72
CA GLU A 53 -15.04 8.03 -6.28
C GLU A 53 -16.03 8.79 -7.16
N ASN A 54 -16.32 10.04 -6.81
CA ASN A 54 -17.28 10.90 -7.54
C ASN A 54 -16.70 11.54 -8.81
N ARG A 55 -15.43 11.25 -9.17
CA ARG A 55 -14.74 11.86 -10.31
C ARG A 55 -14.46 10.88 -11.44
N ILE A 56 -14.91 9.65 -11.31
CA ILE A 56 -14.64 8.57 -12.25
C ILE A 56 -15.61 8.63 -13.43
N VAL A 57 -15.05 8.76 -14.63
CA VAL A 57 -15.77 8.69 -15.90
C VAL A 57 -15.37 7.44 -16.67
N TYR A 58 -14.07 7.16 -16.73
CA TYR A 58 -13.46 5.99 -17.35
C TYR A 58 -12.57 5.26 -16.34
N ASN A 59 -12.27 4.01 -16.62
CA ASN A 59 -11.53 3.12 -15.75
C ASN A 59 -10.45 2.34 -16.54
N LEU A 60 -9.70 1.51 -15.83
CA LEU A 60 -8.64 0.67 -16.38
C LEU A 60 -9.11 -0.18 -17.59
N VAL A 61 -10.29 -0.78 -17.50
CA VAL A 61 -10.82 -1.66 -18.55
C VAL A 61 -11.19 -0.84 -19.78
N ASP A 62 -11.74 0.37 -19.64
CA ASP A 62 -12.05 1.25 -20.76
C ASP A 62 -10.79 1.62 -21.56
N VAL A 63 -9.66 1.82 -20.87
CA VAL A 63 -8.36 2.06 -21.53
C VAL A 63 -7.91 0.82 -22.30
N ILE A 64 -7.98 -0.35 -21.69
CA ILE A 64 -7.55 -1.63 -22.27
C ILE A 64 -8.41 -2.02 -23.47
N GLU A 65 -9.72 -1.79 -23.41
CA GLU A 65 -10.67 -2.05 -24.50
C GLU A 65 -10.59 -0.98 -25.62
N GLY A 66 -9.83 0.12 -25.40
CA GLY A 66 -9.70 1.22 -26.39
C GLY A 66 -10.91 2.16 -26.42
N ASN A 67 -11.81 2.10 -25.43
CA ASN A 67 -12.98 2.96 -25.31
C ASN A 67 -12.60 4.42 -24.97
N CYS A 68 -11.42 4.62 -24.38
CA CYS A 68 -10.87 5.95 -24.09
C CYS A 68 -9.33 5.93 -24.16
N ARG A 69 -8.73 7.14 -24.23
CA ARG A 69 -7.28 7.30 -24.09
C ARG A 69 -6.88 7.29 -22.62
N MET A 70 -5.67 6.85 -22.29
CA MET A 70 -5.11 6.84 -20.94
C MET A 70 -5.37 8.15 -20.17
N LYS A 71 -5.08 9.29 -20.78
CA LYS A 71 -5.26 10.62 -20.16
C LYS A 71 -6.71 10.96 -19.78
N GLN A 72 -7.70 10.29 -20.37
CA GLN A 72 -9.12 10.50 -20.05
C GLN A 72 -9.56 9.66 -18.83
N ALA A 73 -8.90 8.52 -18.58
CA ALA A 73 -9.15 7.64 -17.45
C ALA A 73 -8.37 8.07 -16.19
N LEU A 74 -7.23 8.77 -16.37
CA LEU A 74 -6.43 9.27 -15.26
C LEU A 74 -7.14 10.41 -14.53
N ILE A 75 -7.34 10.23 -13.23
CA ILE A 75 -7.94 11.23 -12.33
C ILE A 75 -6.82 11.92 -11.57
N LYS A 76 -6.55 13.19 -11.86
CA LYS A 76 -5.60 13.99 -11.08
C LYS A 76 -6.20 14.36 -9.72
N ASP A 77 -5.51 14.09 -8.63
CA ASP A 77 -5.93 14.58 -7.30
C ASP A 77 -5.78 16.12 -7.23
N LYS A 78 -6.80 16.79 -6.69
CA LYS A 78 -6.77 18.26 -6.56
C LYS A 78 -5.96 18.74 -5.34
N ARG A 79 -5.79 17.87 -4.34
CA ARG A 79 -5.07 18.15 -3.10
C ARG A 79 -3.55 17.92 -3.25
N TYR A 80 -3.17 16.99 -4.16
CA TYR A 80 -1.78 16.59 -4.37
C TYR A 80 -1.43 16.67 -5.85
N GLU A 81 -0.72 17.72 -6.25
CA GLU A 81 -0.50 18.10 -7.64
C GLU A 81 0.12 16.98 -8.50
N ASN A 82 0.98 16.15 -7.91
CA ASN A 82 1.72 15.09 -8.59
C ASN A 82 1.06 13.70 -8.45
N LEU A 83 -0.19 13.62 -7.95
CA LEU A 83 -0.88 12.37 -7.72
C LEU A 83 -2.01 12.15 -8.73
N TYR A 84 -2.03 10.93 -9.30
CA TYR A 84 -3.05 10.48 -10.22
C TYR A 84 -3.58 9.11 -9.79
N LEU A 85 -4.85 8.85 -10.09
CA LEU A 85 -5.52 7.56 -9.90
C LEU A 85 -5.98 7.03 -11.26
N LEU A 86 -5.69 5.77 -11.54
CA LEU A 86 -6.36 4.97 -12.57
C LEU A 86 -7.29 3.98 -11.85
N PRO A 87 -8.61 4.21 -11.86
CA PRO A 87 -9.54 3.39 -11.10
C PRO A 87 -9.84 2.05 -11.77
N SER A 88 -10.23 1.07 -10.98
CA SER A 88 -10.75 -0.22 -11.44
C SER A 88 -12.18 -0.13 -11.98
N ALA A 89 -12.62 -1.17 -12.69
CA ALA A 89 -14.01 -1.33 -13.13
C ALA A 89 -14.86 -2.00 -12.04
N GLN A 90 -16.07 -1.49 -11.78
CA GLN A 90 -17.00 -2.06 -10.79
C GLN A 90 -17.74 -3.32 -11.26
N THR A 91 -18.00 -3.43 -12.55
CA THR A 91 -18.94 -4.43 -13.12
C THR A 91 -18.27 -5.46 -14.02
N LYS A 92 -16.95 -5.43 -14.12
CA LYS A 92 -16.18 -6.36 -14.99
C LYS A 92 -15.59 -7.49 -14.16
N ASP A 93 -15.50 -8.67 -14.79
CA ASP A 93 -14.86 -9.86 -14.24
C ASP A 93 -13.32 -9.70 -14.28
N LYS A 94 -12.62 -10.39 -13.38
CA LYS A 94 -11.14 -10.44 -13.33
C LYS A 94 -10.50 -10.95 -14.62
N SER A 95 -11.24 -11.69 -15.45
CA SER A 95 -10.83 -12.16 -16.78
C SER A 95 -10.86 -11.08 -17.87
N ALA A 96 -11.44 -9.90 -17.60
CA ALA A 96 -11.50 -8.79 -18.56
C ALA A 96 -10.13 -8.18 -18.86
N VAL A 97 -9.10 -8.51 -18.09
CA VAL A 97 -7.75 -7.97 -18.20
C VAL A 97 -6.73 -9.10 -18.21
N SER A 98 -5.76 -9.05 -19.14
CA SER A 98 -4.66 -10.02 -19.19
C SER A 98 -3.36 -9.44 -18.61
N PRO A 99 -2.40 -10.31 -18.20
CA PRO A 99 -1.07 -9.87 -17.76
C PRO A 99 -0.35 -8.99 -18.78
N GLU A 100 -0.41 -9.34 -20.07
CA GLU A 100 0.24 -8.60 -21.16
C GLU A 100 -0.33 -7.20 -21.32
N GLN A 101 -1.65 -7.05 -21.12
CA GLN A 101 -2.32 -5.75 -21.19
C GLN A 101 -1.91 -4.84 -20.03
N VAL A 102 -1.83 -5.39 -18.79
CA VAL A 102 -1.34 -4.64 -17.63
C VAL A 102 0.11 -4.23 -17.82
N LYS A 103 0.95 -5.14 -18.31
CA LYS A 103 2.37 -4.85 -18.60
C LYS A 103 2.51 -3.70 -19.59
N LYS A 104 1.82 -3.76 -20.73
CA LYS A 104 1.84 -2.69 -21.72
C LYS A 104 1.37 -1.35 -21.16
N LEU A 105 0.30 -1.36 -20.37
CA LEU A 105 -0.25 -0.18 -19.73
C LEU A 105 0.75 0.45 -18.73
N THR A 106 1.42 -0.37 -17.92
CA THR A 106 2.42 0.13 -16.98
C THR A 106 3.69 0.63 -17.66
N GLU A 107 4.11 0.01 -18.78
CA GLU A 107 5.21 0.50 -19.63
C GLU A 107 4.90 1.89 -20.20
N GLU A 108 3.68 2.12 -20.71
CA GLU A 108 3.24 3.44 -21.18
C GLU A 108 3.24 4.49 -20.06
N LEU A 109 2.73 4.15 -18.88
CA LEU A 109 2.75 5.05 -17.72
C LEU A 109 4.15 5.36 -17.22
N ALA A 110 5.09 4.40 -17.31
CA ALA A 110 6.47 4.59 -16.87
C ALA A 110 7.28 5.58 -17.73
N GLU A 111 6.75 5.98 -18.89
CA GLU A 111 7.32 7.08 -19.70
C GLU A 111 6.98 8.47 -19.11
N GLU A 112 5.83 8.59 -18.40
CA GLU A 112 5.33 9.89 -17.92
C GLU A 112 5.42 10.05 -16.39
N PHE A 113 5.52 8.97 -15.60
CA PHE A 113 5.47 8.97 -14.15
C PHE A 113 6.80 8.47 -13.54
N ASP A 114 7.17 9.04 -12.37
CA ASP A 114 8.34 8.56 -11.61
C ASP A 114 8.02 7.23 -10.91
N TYR A 115 6.78 7.10 -10.38
CA TYR A 115 6.30 5.90 -9.68
C TYR A 115 4.91 5.49 -10.17
N ILE A 116 4.77 4.19 -10.44
CA ILE A 116 3.51 3.52 -10.76
C ILE A 116 3.24 2.51 -9.65
N LEU A 117 2.23 2.77 -8.82
CA LEU A 117 1.85 1.89 -7.72
C LEU A 117 0.64 1.06 -8.11
N ILE A 118 0.74 -0.26 -8.03
CA ILE A 118 -0.35 -1.17 -8.37
C ILE A 118 -0.94 -1.74 -7.08
N ASP A 119 -2.19 -1.39 -6.76
CA ASP A 119 -2.95 -2.05 -5.69
C ASP A 119 -3.43 -3.41 -6.20
N CYS A 120 -2.80 -4.47 -5.69
CA CYS A 120 -3.07 -5.84 -6.10
C CYS A 120 -4.29 -6.38 -5.35
N PRO A 121 -5.21 -7.13 -5.97
CA PRO A 121 -6.26 -7.83 -5.25
C PRO A 121 -5.69 -8.84 -4.26
N ALA A 122 -6.49 -9.22 -3.26
CA ALA A 122 -6.08 -10.25 -2.31
C ALA A 122 -6.02 -11.64 -2.97
N GLY A 123 -5.09 -12.47 -2.50
CA GLY A 123 -4.94 -13.85 -2.97
C GLY A 123 -3.88 -14.01 -4.05
N ILE A 124 -3.91 -15.16 -4.70
CA ILE A 124 -2.85 -15.65 -5.63
C ILE A 124 -3.38 -15.99 -7.02
N GLU A 125 -4.64 -15.65 -7.27
CA GLU A 125 -5.36 -16.02 -8.50
C GLU A 125 -5.00 -15.08 -9.67
N GLN A 126 -5.84 -15.10 -10.73
CA GLN A 126 -5.64 -14.33 -11.95
C GLN A 126 -5.35 -12.83 -11.70
N GLY A 127 -6.07 -12.21 -10.75
CA GLY A 127 -5.85 -10.80 -10.41
C GLY A 127 -4.44 -10.51 -9.90
N PHE A 128 -3.85 -11.42 -9.11
CA PHE A 128 -2.47 -11.33 -8.67
C PHE A 128 -1.51 -11.43 -9.87
N GLN A 129 -1.72 -12.40 -10.78
CA GLN A 129 -0.88 -12.57 -11.97
C GLN A 129 -0.92 -11.33 -12.87
N ASN A 130 -2.10 -10.73 -13.05
CA ASN A 130 -2.26 -9.49 -13.80
C ASN A 130 -1.48 -8.33 -13.14
N ALA A 131 -1.62 -8.16 -11.83
CA ALA A 131 -1.02 -7.06 -11.09
C ALA A 131 0.52 -7.09 -11.11
N ILE A 132 1.14 -8.30 -11.04
CA ILE A 132 2.60 -8.44 -11.00
C ILE A 132 3.26 -8.37 -12.38
N ALA A 133 2.51 -8.51 -13.47
CA ALA A 133 3.05 -8.69 -14.82
C ALA A 133 3.93 -7.53 -15.32
N GLY A 134 3.63 -6.29 -14.90
CA GLY A 134 4.42 -5.12 -15.25
C GLY A 134 5.35 -4.63 -14.13
N ALA A 135 5.31 -5.26 -12.95
CA ALA A 135 6.02 -4.78 -11.79
C ALA A 135 7.54 -5.06 -11.88
N THR A 136 8.33 -4.05 -11.53
CA THR A 136 9.80 -4.16 -11.39
C THR A 136 10.23 -4.37 -9.94
N ARG A 137 9.35 -4.01 -8.99
CA ARG A 137 9.54 -4.14 -7.55
C ARG A 137 8.22 -4.53 -6.89
N ALA A 138 8.27 -5.21 -5.75
CA ALA A 138 7.09 -5.56 -4.97
C ALA A 138 7.24 -5.14 -3.51
N ILE A 139 6.12 -4.76 -2.90
CA ILE A 139 5.99 -4.53 -1.47
C ILE A 139 4.95 -5.51 -0.94
N VAL A 140 5.36 -6.38 -0.02
CA VAL A 140 4.49 -7.32 0.67
C VAL A 140 4.00 -6.68 1.96
N VAL A 141 2.68 -6.53 2.08
CA VAL A 141 2.03 -6.02 3.30
C VAL A 141 1.48 -7.18 4.10
N THR A 142 1.84 -7.27 5.37
CA THR A 142 1.32 -8.28 6.30
C THR A 142 0.96 -7.66 7.66
N THR A 143 0.27 -8.42 8.50
CA THR A 143 0.08 -8.12 9.93
C THR A 143 0.85 -9.14 10.77
N PRO A 144 1.20 -8.84 12.04
CA PRO A 144 1.97 -9.73 12.90
C PRO A 144 1.13 -10.87 13.48
N GLU A 145 0.30 -11.49 12.62
CA GLU A 145 -0.53 -12.65 12.92
C GLU A 145 0.00 -13.88 12.18
N VAL A 146 0.06 -15.03 12.86
CA VAL A 146 0.60 -16.29 12.29
C VAL A 146 0.03 -16.63 10.93
N SER A 147 -1.29 -16.49 10.76
CA SER A 147 -1.96 -16.79 9.47
C SER A 147 -1.53 -15.82 8.36
N ALA A 148 -1.41 -14.52 8.68
CA ALA A 148 -1.02 -13.51 7.70
C ALA A 148 0.45 -13.67 7.27
N ILE A 149 1.33 -14.05 8.20
CA ILE A 149 2.75 -14.32 7.93
C ILE A 149 2.90 -15.54 7.02
N ARG A 150 2.17 -16.64 7.29
CA ARG A 150 2.17 -17.82 6.42
C ARG A 150 1.72 -17.49 4.99
N ASP A 151 0.68 -16.68 4.87
CA ASP A 151 0.18 -16.26 3.57
C ASP A 151 1.16 -15.30 2.87
N ALA A 152 1.87 -14.43 3.63
CA ALA A 152 2.92 -13.56 3.10
C ALA A 152 4.12 -14.35 2.57
N ASP A 153 4.59 -15.36 3.31
CA ASP A 153 5.66 -16.27 2.86
C ASP A 153 5.34 -16.93 1.51
N ARG A 154 4.09 -17.38 1.36
CA ARG A 154 3.61 -17.95 0.09
C ARG A 154 3.65 -16.92 -1.06
N ILE A 155 3.27 -15.66 -0.80
CA ILE A 155 3.35 -14.59 -1.80
C ILE A 155 4.80 -14.30 -2.18
N ILE A 156 5.73 -14.26 -1.22
CA ILE A 156 7.15 -14.04 -1.46
C ILE A 156 7.68 -15.11 -2.44
N GLY A 157 7.41 -16.38 -2.17
CA GLY A 157 7.81 -17.47 -3.08
C GLY A 157 7.20 -17.36 -4.49
N LEU A 158 5.95 -16.84 -4.61
CA LEU A 158 5.34 -16.60 -5.92
C LEU A 158 5.96 -15.41 -6.66
N LEU A 159 6.31 -14.33 -5.96
CA LEU A 159 7.00 -13.17 -6.53
C LEU A 159 8.39 -13.58 -7.07
N GLU A 160 9.16 -14.34 -6.31
CA GLU A 160 10.47 -14.85 -6.71
C GLU A 160 10.38 -15.74 -7.95
N LYS A 161 9.38 -16.63 -8.00
CA LYS A 161 9.09 -17.49 -9.15
C LYS A 161 8.77 -16.68 -10.42
N ASN A 162 8.20 -15.48 -10.26
CA ASN A 162 7.90 -14.55 -11.34
C ASN A 162 9.03 -13.51 -11.56
N ASN A 163 10.25 -13.80 -11.10
CA ASN A 163 11.46 -12.97 -11.25
C ASN A 163 11.42 -11.61 -10.51
N ILE A 164 10.49 -11.37 -9.63
CA ILE A 164 10.51 -10.23 -8.72
C ILE A 164 11.26 -10.65 -7.46
N LYS A 165 12.57 -10.42 -7.48
CA LYS A 165 13.48 -10.85 -6.42
C LYS A 165 13.53 -9.82 -5.29
N LYS A 166 13.63 -10.31 -4.05
CA LYS A 166 13.78 -9.49 -2.84
C LYS A 166 12.68 -8.40 -2.72
N PRO A 167 11.42 -8.80 -2.61
CA PRO A 167 10.35 -7.86 -2.30
C PRO A 167 10.62 -7.19 -0.93
N ASP A 168 10.14 -5.97 -0.75
CA ASP A 168 10.20 -5.28 0.52
C ASP A 168 9.02 -5.66 1.42
N LEU A 169 9.21 -5.57 2.74
CA LEU A 169 8.22 -5.89 3.75
C LEU A 169 7.65 -4.63 4.41
N ILE A 170 6.33 -4.54 4.50
CA ILE A 170 5.64 -3.63 5.41
C ILE A 170 4.84 -4.45 6.41
N ILE A 171 5.11 -4.24 7.71
CA ILE A 171 4.35 -4.86 8.79
C ILE A 171 3.35 -3.83 9.29
N ASN A 172 2.06 -4.12 9.15
CA ASN A 172 0.97 -3.22 9.47
C ASN A 172 0.24 -3.65 10.76
N ARG A 173 -0.44 -2.70 11.42
CA ARG A 173 -1.27 -2.90 12.61
C ARG A 173 -0.52 -3.48 13.81
N ILE A 174 0.68 -2.99 14.08
CA ILE A 174 1.46 -3.40 15.24
C ILE A 174 0.88 -2.76 16.51
N ARG A 175 0.62 -3.59 17.51
CA ARG A 175 0.17 -3.18 18.85
C ARG A 175 1.27 -3.45 19.85
N MET A 176 2.06 -2.42 20.18
CA MET A 176 3.23 -2.58 21.06
C MET A 176 2.90 -3.13 22.44
N GLU A 177 1.70 -2.85 22.97
CA GLU A 177 1.25 -3.43 24.23
C GLU A 177 1.08 -4.96 24.15
N MET A 178 0.59 -5.49 23.02
CA MET A 178 0.48 -6.93 22.80
C MET A 178 1.85 -7.57 22.56
N VAL A 179 2.74 -6.90 21.83
CA VAL A 179 4.13 -7.36 21.62
C VAL A 179 4.85 -7.50 22.96
N LYS A 180 4.75 -6.50 23.86
CA LYS A 180 5.37 -6.54 25.21
C LYS A 180 4.85 -7.67 26.10
N ARG A 181 3.62 -8.13 25.90
CA ARG A 181 3.04 -9.25 26.66
C ARG A 181 3.31 -10.60 26.02
N GLY A 182 3.92 -10.64 24.83
CA GLY A 182 4.10 -11.87 24.06
C GLY A 182 2.83 -12.38 23.36
N ASP A 183 1.79 -11.56 23.27
CA ASP A 183 0.51 -11.90 22.60
C ASP A 183 0.53 -11.61 21.09
N MET A 184 1.56 -10.92 20.61
CA MET A 184 1.76 -10.54 19.21
C MET A 184 3.25 -10.65 18.87
N MET A 185 3.58 -11.11 17.67
CA MET A 185 4.96 -11.13 17.18
C MET A 185 5.53 -9.72 17.06
N SER A 186 6.82 -9.59 17.40
CA SER A 186 7.56 -8.35 17.21
C SER A 186 7.89 -8.11 15.74
N VAL A 187 8.37 -6.92 15.41
CA VAL A 187 8.88 -6.58 14.06
C VAL A 187 10.06 -7.49 13.70
N GLU A 188 10.93 -7.74 14.68
CA GLU A 188 12.11 -8.57 14.55
C GLU A 188 11.72 -10.02 14.24
N ASP A 189 10.76 -10.61 14.99
CA ASP A 189 10.27 -11.98 14.75
C ASP A 189 9.72 -12.15 13.33
N VAL A 190 8.88 -11.21 12.89
CA VAL A 190 8.28 -11.27 11.53
C VAL A 190 9.34 -11.13 10.45
N THR A 191 10.31 -10.22 10.63
CA THR A 191 11.40 -10.00 9.67
C THR A 191 12.32 -11.21 9.58
N GLU A 192 12.62 -11.86 10.71
CA GLU A 192 13.43 -13.08 10.74
C GLU A 192 12.71 -14.24 10.04
N ILE A 193 11.40 -14.41 10.27
CA ILE A 193 10.61 -15.48 9.63
C ILE A 193 10.52 -15.30 8.12
N LEU A 194 10.21 -14.08 7.65
CA LEU A 194 10.01 -13.84 6.22
C LEU A 194 11.31 -13.61 5.44
N ALA A 195 12.41 -13.31 6.12
CA ALA A 195 13.76 -13.15 5.57
C ALA A 195 13.86 -12.21 4.35
N ILE A 196 13.01 -11.16 4.29
CA ILE A 196 13.03 -10.10 3.27
C ILE A 196 13.25 -8.73 3.92
N PRO A 197 13.76 -7.73 3.18
CA PRO A 197 14.07 -6.41 3.71
C PRO A 197 12.85 -5.72 4.31
N LEU A 198 12.95 -5.23 5.55
CA LEU A 198 11.94 -4.39 6.17
C LEU A 198 11.98 -2.99 5.56
N LEU A 199 10.88 -2.55 4.95
CA LEU A 199 10.68 -1.18 4.46
C LEU A 199 10.09 -0.29 5.55
N GLY A 200 9.21 -0.84 6.39
CA GLY A 200 8.65 -0.12 7.52
C GLY A 200 7.63 -0.90 8.33
N ALA A 201 7.35 -0.38 9.52
CA ALA A 201 6.37 -0.90 10.45
C ALA A 201 5.35 0.20 10.79
N ILE A 202 4.06 -0.13 10.76
CA ILE A 202 2.95 0.80 10.93
C ILE A 202 2.17 0.36 12.17
N PRO A 203 1.97 1.25 13.15
CA PRO A 203 1.19 0.92 14.34
C PRO A 203 -0.29 0.76 13.99
N ASP A 204 -1.02 0.04 14.83
CA ASP A 204 -2.49 0.03 14.83
C ASP A 204 -2.98 1.36 15.39
N ASP A 205 -3.48 2.23 14.52
CA ASP A 205 -3.79 3.62 14.80
C ASP A 205 -5.22 3.93 14.29
N GLU A 206 -6.09 4.37 15.18
CA GLU A 206 -7.48 4.71 14.85
C GLU A 206 -7.57 5.85 13.81
N ASN A 207 -6.56 6.74 13.78
CA ASN A 207 -6.51 7.81 12.79
C ASN A 207 -6.51 7.28 11.34
N VAL A 208 -6.02 6.06 11.11
CA VAL A 208 -6.06 5.43 9.78
C VAL A 208 -7.51 5.19 9.34
N VAL A 209 -8.36 4.74 10.25
CA VAL A 209 -9.79 4.49 9.97
C VAL A 209 -10.52 5.81 9.81
N VAL A 210 -10.26 6.79 10.68
CA VAL A 210 -10.87 8.12 10.61
C VAL A 210 -10.53 8.78 9.27
N ALA A 211 -9.26 8.78 8.88
CA ALA A 211 -8.78 9.35 7.63
C ALA A 211 -9.43 8.66 6.41
N ALA A 212 -9.44 7.32 6.39
CA ALA A 212 -10.05 6.56 5.30
C ALA A 212 -11.56 6.84 5.14
N ASN A 213 -12.30 7.00 6.24
CA ASN A 213 -13.72 7.38 6.21
C ASN A 213 -13.96 8.80 5.69
N GLN A 214 -12.96 9.66 5.75
CA GLN A 214 -12.99 11.02 5.20
C GLN A 214 -12.49 11.09 3.74
N GLY A 215 -12.07 9.94 3.17
CA GLY A 215 -11.46 9.90 1.85
C GLY A 215 -10.08 10.58 1.80
N GLU A 216 -9.38 10.61 2.93
CA GLU A 216 -8.05 11.20 3.06
C GLU A 216 -7.03 10.20 3.60
N PRO A 217 -5.90 9.95 2.91
CA PRO A 217 -4.82 9.14 3.45
C PRO A 217 -4.20 9.76 4.71
N VAL A 218 -3.93 8.91 5.73
CA VAL A 218 -3.46 9.35 7.06
C VAL A 218 -2.09 10.03 7.05
N ILE A 219 -1.31 9.86 6.02
CA ILE A 219 0.01 10.52 5.85
C ILE A 219 -0.07 12.06 5.87
N GLY A 220 -1.27 12.64 5.73
CA GLY A 220 -1.54 14.07 5.89
C GLY A 220 -1.63 14.51 7.35
N MET A 221 -1.84 13.58 8.29
CA MET A 221 -2.10 13.86 9.70
C MET A 221 -0.81 13.79 10.53
N ASP A 222 -0.74 14.60 11.60
CA ASP A 222 0.35 14.51 12.59
C ASP A 222 0.08 13.40 13.61
N CYS A 223 0.21 12.17 13.15
CA CYS A 223 0.08 10.95 13.95
C CYS A 223 1.23 9.98 13.65
N LEU A 224 1.33 8.92 14.44
CA LEU A 224 2.44 7.98 14.33
C LEU A 224 2.40 7.19 13.01
N SER A 225 1.21 6.78 12.56
CA SER A 225 1.01 6.11 11.28
C SER A 225 1.34 7.02 10.10
N GLY A 226 0.98 8.32 10.15
CA GLY A 226 1.34 9.29 9.13
C GLY A 226 2.85 9.45 8.99
N LYS A 227 3.57 9.52 10.12
CA LYS A 227 5.05 9.56 10.14
C LYS A 227 5.66 8.27 9.63
N ALA A 228 5.09 7.11 9.97
CA ALA A 228 5.54 5.81 9.48
C ALA A 228 5.46 5.72 7.94
N TYR A 229 4.32 6.10 7.35
CA TYR A 229 4.15 6.13 5.91
C TYR A 229 5.09 7.11 5.23
N LEU A 230 5.31 8.31 5.80
CA LEU A 230 6.27 9.27 5.23
C LEU A 230 7.70 8.71 5.21
N ASN A 231 8.13 8.03 6.28
CA ASN A 231 9.45 7.41 6.34
C ASN A 231 9.57 6.24 5.36
N ILE A 232 8.49 5.48 5.13
CA ILE A 232 8.44 4.45 4.08
C ILE A 232 8.65 5.09 2.71
N CYS A 233 7.95 6.18 2.39
CA CYS A 233 8.10 6.89 1.11
C CYS A 233 9.51 7.43 0.91
N LYS A 234 10.15 7.97 1.95
CA LYS A 234 11.55 8.40 1.91
C LYS A 234 12.50 7.25 1.60
N ARG A 235 12.31 6.07 2.21
CA ARG A 235 13.10 4.87 1.88
C ARG A 235 12.86 4.38 0.45
N ILE A 236 11.63 4.46 -0.05
CA ILE A 236 11.33 4.16 -1.46
C ILE A 236 12.13 5.08 -2.39
N THR A 237 12.27 6.36 -2.04
CA THR A 237 13.06 7.32 -2.85
C THR A 237 14.57 7.24 -2.62
N GLY A 238 15.06 6.29 -1.80
CA GLY A 238 16.48 6.07 -1.55
C GLY A 238 17.07 6.87 -0.40
N GLU A 239 16.24 7.59 0.40
CA GLU A 239 16.72 8.27 1.60
C GLU A 239 16.94 7.27 2.74
N GLU A 240 18.08 7.36 3.41
CA GLU A 240 18.33 6.62 4.66
C GLU A 240 17.61 7.29 5.82
N VAL A 241 16.55 6.67 6.30
CA VAL A 241 15.75 7.16 7.42
C VAL A 241 15.66 6.08 8.50
N PRO A 242 15.96 6.37 9.79
CA PRO A 242 15.84 5.39 10.86
C PRO A 242 14.39 4.93 11.02
N PHE A 243 14.21 3.69 11.49
CA PHE A 243 12.89 3.18 11.84
C PHE A 243 12.31 3.94 13.03
N LEU A 244 10.99 4.16 13.01
CA LEU A 244 10.30 4.84 14.10
C LEU A 244 10.27 3.95 15.34
N ASN A 245 10.52 4.56 16.50
CA ASN A 245 10.23 3.91 17.77
C ASN A 245 8.72 3.95 18.01
N LEU A 246 8.06 2.81 17.85
CA LEU A 246 6.62 2.67 18.03
C LEU A 246 6.17 2.74 19.49
N ASP A 247 7.12 2.64 20.45
CA ASP A 247 6.86 2.75 21.90
C ASP A 247 6.69 4.20 22.40
N ALA A 248 7.12 5.18 21.62
CA ALA A 248 7.29 6.56 22.11
C ALA A 248 5.98 7.23 22.57
N HIS A 249 4.82 6.77 22.14
CA HIS A 249 3.51 7.35 22.52
C HIS A 249 2.86 6.72 23.76
N THR A 250 3.27 5.56 24.22
CA THR A 250 2.75 4.95 25.47
C THR A 250 3.33 5.60 26.74
N GLY A 251 4.41 6.40 26.60
CA GLY A 251 5.15 6.98 27.74
C GLY A 251 4.54 8.24 28.36
N PHE A 252 3.74 9.03 27.62
CA PHE A 252 3.30 10.33 28.15
C PHE A 252 1.97 10.23 28.94
N PHE A 253 1.01 9.41 28.50
CA PHE A 253 -0.23 9.16 29.23
C PHE A 253 -0.08 8.11 30.34
N GLY A 254 0.84 7.16 30.20
CA GLY A 254 1.11 6.14 31.23
C GLY A 254 1.75 6.71 32.52
N LYS A 255 2.44 7.85 32.45
CA LYS A 255 2.95 8.55 33.64
C LYS A 255 1.90 9.33 34.42
N LEU A 256 0.88 9.85 33.77
CA LEU A 256 -0.21 10.57 34.44
C LEU A 256 -1.18 9.65 35.17
N SER A 257 -1.45 8.44 34.65
CA SER A 257 -2.33 7.47 35.34
C SER A 257 -1.73 6.85 36.59
N LYS A 258 -0.39 6.81 36.73
CA LYS A 258 0.29 6.35 37.94
C LYS A 258 0.27 7.38 39.07
N ILE A 259 0.14 8.67 38.78
CA ILE A 259 0.06 9.74 39.77
C ILE A 259 -1.34 9.81 40.42
N PHE A 260 -2.38 9.37 39.69
CA PHE A 260 -3.77 9.36 40.20
C PHE A 260 -4.19 8.06 40.91
N LYS A 261 -3.34 7.04 41.00
CA LYS A 261 -3.60 5.77 41.71
C LYS A 261 -2.86 5.63 43.03
N SER A 262 -2.19 6.69 43.50
CA SER A 262 -1.53 6.73 44.82
C SER A 262 -2.15 7.84 45.66
N ASN A 263 -3.40 7.65 46.04
CA ASN A 263 -4.05 8.25 47.22
C ASN A 263 -5.21 7.35 47.63
#